data_a036bfdb7d28bdcd6b9da59aa540af79
#
_entry.id   a036bfdb7d28bdcd6b9da59aa540af79
#
_cell.length_a   1.000
_cell.length_b   1.000
_cell.length_c   1.000
_cell.angle_alpha   90.00
_cell.angle_beta   90.00
_cell.angle_gamma   90.00
#
_symmetry.space_group_name_H-M   'P 1'
#
loop_
_entity.id
_entity.type
_entity.pdbx_description
1 polymer ?
#
loop_
_entity_poly.entity_id
_entity_poly.type
_entity_poly.pdbx_seq_one_letter_code
_entity_poly.pdbx_strand_id
1 'polypeptide(L)'
;MSELTTDVSWLGVIAGFVLSFLLGWAWFGPKMFGPKWAEGIRVKMGDASNMPLAAMGLQALGTFMLSWLVGITATHNALWTIILVAATIIVLMAAGGKFPQKSNYAIYTETGFVAAMTVIMIICEGIFRHM
;
A
#
# COMPACT_ATOMS: atom_id res chain seq x y z
N MET A 1 5.33 -20.45 -12.41
CA MET A 1 6.28 -19.61 -11.66
C MET A 1 6.99 -18.60 -12.53
N SER A 2 7.32 -18.94 -13.78
CA SER A 2 8.01 -17.99 -14.66
C SER A 2 7.18 -16.72 -14.91
N GLU A 3 5.87 -16.81 -14.95
CA GLU A 3 5.03 -15.63 -15.16
C GLU A 3 5.16 -14.60 -14.04
N LEU A 4 5.61 -15.01 -12.87
CA LEU A 4 5.78 -14.12 -11.72
C LEU A 4 7.15 -13.46 -11.67
N THR A 5 8.11 -13.96 -12.45
CA THR A 5 9.50 -13.50 -12.33
C THR A 5 10.13 -13.06 -13.64
N THR A 6 9.59 -13.51 -14.79
CA THR A 6 10.20 -13.19 -16.09
C THR A 6 10.10 -11.71 -16.40
N ASP A 7 11.24 -11.10 -16.70
CA ASP A 7 11.36 -9.69 -17.09
C ASP A 7 10.88 -8.68 -16.03
N VAL A 8 10.65 -9.13 -14.79
CA VAL A 8 10.27 -8.23 -13.71
C VAL A 8 11.46 -7.33 -13.34
N SER A 9 11.22 -6.02 -13.28
CA SER A 9 12.23 -5.09 -12.81
C SER A 9 12.28 -5.12 -11.28
N TRP A 10 13.18 -5.95 -10.74
CA TRP A 10 13.29 -6.07 -9.29
C TRP A 10 13.75 -4.79 -8.64
N LEU A 11 14.54 -3.97 -9.35
CA LEU A 11 14.91 -2.65 -8.86
C LEU A 11 13.68 -1.77 -8.67
N GLY A 12 12.76 -1.77 -9.64
CA GLY A 12 11.49 -1.06 -9.52
C GLY A 12 10.62 -1.59 -8.39
N VAL A 13 10.58 -2.92 -8.22
CA VAL A 13 9.82 -3.55 -7.13
C VAL A 13 10.35 -3.11 -5.77
N ILE A 14 11.66 -3.16 -5.59
CA ILE A 14 12.28 -2.78 -4.31
C ILE A 14 12.11 -1.29 -4.05
N ALA A 15 12.32 -0.44 -5.06
CA ALA A 15 12.15 1.00 -4.92
C ALA A 15 10.70 1.35 -4.57
N GLY A 16 9.74 0.72 -5.25
CA GLY A 16 8.32 0.94 -4.97
C GLY A 16 7.95 0.52 -3.56
N PHE A 17 8.47 -0.63 -3.12
CA PHE A 17 8.25 -1.10 -1.76
C PHE A 17 8.81 -0.13 -0.72
N VAL A 18 10.08 0.27 -0.88
CA VAL A 18 10.73 1.15 0.09
C VAL A 18 10.04 2.50 0.16
N LEU A 19 9.76 3.11 -0.99
CA LEU A 19 9.13 4.43 -1.02
C LEU A 19 7.70 4.38 -0.45
N SER A 20 6.96 3.30 -0.75
CA SER A 20 5.61 3.13 -0.22
C SER A 20 5.62 2.93 1.29
N PHE A 21 6.59 2.16 1.79
CA PHE A 21 6.71 1.94 3.23
C PHE A 21 7.06 3.25 3.95
N LEU A 22 7.96 4.05 3.38
CA LEU A 22 8.30 5.36 3.92
C LEU A 22 7.10 6.31 3.86
N LEU A 23 6.34 6.25 2.78
CA LEU A 23 5.10 7.04 2.67
C LEU A 23 4.14 6.68 3.78
N GLY A 24 4.00 5.37 4.09
CA GLY A 24 3.13 4.92 5.17
C GLY A 24 3.55 5.48 6.51
N TRP A 25 4.84 5.52 6.76
CA TRP A 25 5.37 6.11 7.97
C TRP A 25 4.92 7.57 8.13
N ALA A 26 5.01 8.34 7.03
CA ALA A 26 4.58 9.74 7.03
C ALA A 26 3.05 9.88 7.01
N TRP A 27 2.37 9.06 6.20
CA TRP A 27 0.92 9.13 5.99
C TRP A 27 0.15 8.93 7.29
N PHE A 28 0.56 7.94 8.07
CA PHE A 28 -0.06 7.63 9.35
C PHE A 28 0.64 8.30 10.53
N GLY A 29 1.53 9.25 10.24
CA GLY A 29 2.26 9.96 11.26
C GLY A 29 1.46 11.05 11.94
N PRO A 30 1.98 11.59 13.07
CA PRO A 30 1.24 12.58 13.85
C PRO A 30 1.03 13.92 13.14
N LYS A 31 1.83 14.19 12.10
CA LYS A 31 1.74 15.46 11.35
C LYS A 31 0.80 15.36 10.15
N MET A 32 0.30 14.18 9.84
CA MET A 32 -0.60 13.98 8.69
C MET A 32 -1.93 13.42 9.17
N PHE A 33 -2.28 12.23 8.70
CA PHE A 33 -3.61 11.68 8.94
C PHE A 33 -3.70 10.80 10.18
N GLY A 34 -2.56 10.56 10.86
CA GLY A 34 -2.47 9.60 11.95
C GLY A 34 -3.43 9.83 13.10
N PRO A 35 -3.50 11.06 13.68
CA PRO A 35 -4.33 11.27 14.88
C PRO A 35 -5.81 10.95 14.66
N LYS A 36 -6.40 11.47 13.58
CA LYS A 36 -7.80 11.21 13.28
C LYS A 36 -8.04 9.77 12.81
N TRP A 37 -7.07 9.20 12.12
CA TRP A 37 -7.13 7.80 11.73
C TRP A 37 -7.15 6.90 12.97
N ALA A 38 -6.23 7.14 13.92
CA ALA A 38 -6.14 6.34 15.14
C ALA A 38 -7.44 6.44 15.94
N GLU A 39 -7.99 7.64 16.03
CA GLU A 39 -9.28 7.87 16.68
C GLU A 39 -10.38 7.06 16.00
N GLY A 40 -10.37 7.05 14.66
CA GLY A 40 -11.37 6.33 13.88
C GLY A 40 -11.31 4.83 13.99
N ILE A 41 -10.16 4.27 14.32
CA ILE A 41 -9.99 2.82 14.56
C ILE A 41 -9.92 2.49 16.06
N ARG A 42 -10.11 3.49 16.92
CA ARG A 42 -10.17 3.35 18.37
C ARG A 42 -8.87 2.84 18.98
N VAL A 43 -7.76 3.38 18.48
CA VAL A 43 -6.42 3.04 18.95
C VAL A 43 -5.75 4.29 19.49
N LYS A 44 -4.97 4.13 20.55
CA LYS A 44 -4.24 5.25 21.14
C LYS A 44 -2.97 5.47 20.36
N MET A 45 -2.84 6.65 19.77
CA MET A 45 -1.66 6.98 18.97
C MET A 45 -0.50 7.42 19.86
N GLY A 46 0.71 7.20 19.37
CA GLY A 46 1.92 7.68 20.02
C GLY A 46 2.58 6.70 20.97
N ASP A 47 2.00 5.54 21.16
CA ASP A 47 2.55 4.50 22.01
C ASP A 47 3.21 3.41 21.13
N ALA A 48 4.47 3.63 20.80
CA ALA A 48 5.21 2.71 19.93
C ALA A 48 5.32 1.30 20.52
N SER A 49 5.29 1.18 21.84
CA SER A 49 5.37 -0.13 22.50
C SER A 49 4.11 -0.95 22.29
N ASN A 50 3.00 -0.31 21.93
CA ASN A 50 1.73 -0.98 21.69
C ASN A 50 1.49 -1.25 20.20
N MET A 51 2.43 -0.92 19.33
CA MET A 51 2.31 -1.24 17.92
C MET A 51 2.40 -2.75 17.72
N PRO A 52 1.35 -3.38 17.13
CA PRO A 52 1.39 -4.83 16.92
C PRO A 52 2.39 -5.18 15.83
N LEU A 53 3.44 -5.89 16.22
CA LEU A 53 4.48 -6.32 15.28
C LEU A 53 3.90 -7.16 14.15
N ALA A 54 2.89 -8.00 14.47
CA ALA A 54 2.23 -8.79 13.45
C ALA A 54 1.56 -7.92 12.39
N ALA A 55 0.90 -6.84 12.80
CA ALA A 55 0.27 -5.93 11.85
C ALA A 55 1.30 -5.24 10.96
N MET A 56 2.40 -4.80 11.55
CA MET A 56 3.47 -4.15 10.78
C MET A 56 4.14 -5.12 9.82
N GLY A 57 4.37 -6.36 10.25
CA GLY A 57 4.94 -7.39 9.40
C GLY A 57 4.04 -7.73 8.22
N LEU A 58 2.73 -7.86 8.47
CA LEU A 58 1.76 -8.10 7.41
C LEU A 58 1.66 -6.91 6.45
N GLN A 59 1.75 -5.70 6.97
CA GLN A 59 1.76 -4.50 6.14
C GLN A 59 2.98 -4.48 5.22
N ALA A 60 4.16 -4.80 5.76
CA ALA A 60 5.37 -4.86 4.97
C ALA A 60 5.27 -5.94 3.88
N LEU A 61 4.80 -7.13 4.25
CA LEU A 61 4.65 -8.22 3.30
C LEU A 61 3.65 -7.85 2.20
N GLY A 62 2.50 -7.32 2.57
CA GLY A 62 1.48 -6.93 1.60
C GLY A 62 1.96 -5.82 0.69
N THR A 63 2.69 -4.86 1.21
CA THR A 63 3.26 -3.77 0.43
C THR A 63 4.27 -4.32 -0.59
N PHE A 64 5.12 -5.24 -0.16
CA PHE A 64 6.08 -5.87 -1.07
C PHE A 64 5.34 -6.66 -2.17
N MET A 65 4.33 -7.44 -1.79
CA MET A 65 3.56 -8.22 -2.75
C MET A 65 2.84 -7.32 -3.76
N LEU A 66 2.31 -6.19 -3.32
CA LEU A 66 1.67 -5.24 -4.23
C LEU A 66 2.69 -4.65 -5.20
N SER A 67 3.87 -4.28 -4.72
CA SER A 67 4.92 -3.76 -5.57
C SER A 67 5.39 -4.80 -6.60
N TRP A 68 5.48 -6.05 -6.16
CA TRP A 68 5.80 -7.17 -7.05
C TRP A 68 4.72 -7.35 -8.13
N LEU A 69 3.45 -7.28 -7.72
CA LEU A 69 2.34 -7.37 -8.66
C LEU A 69 2.35 -6.25 -9.69
N VAL A 70 2.65 -5.02 -9.25
CA VAL A 70 2.83 -3.89 -10.17
C VAL A 70 3.95 -4.19 -11.16
N GLY A 71 5.07 -4.77 -10.68
CA GLY A 71 6.18 -5.15 -11.54
C GLY A 71 5.78 -6.18 -12.59
N ILE A 72 4.98 -7.17 -12.20
CA ILE A 72 4.49 -8.18 -13.13
C ILE A 72 3.60 -7.57 -14.21
N THR A 73 2.64 -6.74 -13.80
CA THR A 73 1.73 -6.11 -14.75
C THR A 73 2.47 -5.17 -15.69
N ALA A 74 3.57 -4.58 -15.23
CA ALA A 74 4.39 -3.72 -16.06
C ALA A 74 5.05 -4.51 -17.21
N THR A 75 5.39 -5.78 -16.99
CA THR A 75 6.00 -6.61 -18.05
C THR A 75 5.03 -6.86 -19.20
N HIS A 76 3.74 -6.79 -18.94
CA HIS A 76 2.69 -7.05 -19.91
C HIS A 76 1.99 -5.79 -20.39
N ASN A 77 2.50 -4.63 -20.02
CA ASN A 77 1.85 -3.34 -20.31
C ASN A 77 0.40 -3.32 -19.84
N ALA A 78 0.14 -3.94 -18.69
CA ALA A 78 -1.21 -4.16 -18.19
C ALA A 78 -1.59 -3.11 -17.14
N LEU A 79 -1.49 -1.83 -17.51
CA LEU A 79 -1.78 -0.72 -16.60
C LEU A 79 -3.22 -0.80 -16.07
N TRP A 80 -4.17 -1.05 -16.95
CA TRP A 80 -5.57 -1.11 -16.53
C TRP A 80 -5.84 -2.29 -15.61
N THR A 81 -5.10 -3.38 -15.78
CA THR A 81 -5.21 -4.54 -14.89
C THR A 81 -4.78 -4.17 -13.48
N ILE A 82 -3.65 -3.49 -13.32
CA ILE A 82 -3.20 -3.10 -11.98
C ILE A 82 -4.12 -2.05 -11.36
N ILE A 83 -4.69 -1.17 -12.16
CA ILE A 83 -5.67 -0.21 -11.66
C ILE A 83 -6.91 -0.94 -11.13
N LEU A 84 -7.38 -1.96 -11.85
CA LEU A 84 -8.50 -2.77 -11.37
C LEU A 84 -8.17 -3.51 -10.08
N VAL A 85 -6.96 -4.07 -10.00
CA VAL A 85 -6.51 -4.75 -8.78
C VAL A 85 -6.52 -3.78 -7.59
N ALA A 86 -5.95 -2.59 -7.76
CA ALA A 86 -5.92 -1.59 -6.70
C ALA A 86 -7.33 -1.16 -6.31
N ALA A 87 -8.21 -0.93 -7.29
CA ALA A 87 -9.60 -0.57 -7.01
C ALA A 87 -10.31 -1.68 -6.24
N THR A 88 -10.05 -2.94 -6.58
CA THR A 88 -10.63 -4.08 -5.88
C THR A 88 -10.19 -4.10 -4.43
N ILE A 89 -8.90 -3.90 -4.18
CA ILE A 89 -8.35 -3.84 -2.81
C ILE A 89 -9.02 -2.72 -2.03
N ILE A 90 -9.12 -1.53 -2.63
CA ILE A 90 -9.72 -0.36 -1.99
C ILE A 90 -11.17 -0.63 -1.60
N VAL A 91 -11.96 -1.19 -2.51
CA VAL A 91 -13.37 -1.50 -2.23
C VAL A 91 -13.49 -2.52 -1.10
N LEU A 92 -12.68 -3.58 -1.14
CA LEU A 92 -12.70 -4.60 -0.09
C LEU A 92 -12.25 -4.03 1.25
N MET A 93 -11.26 -3.14 1.26
CA MET A 93 -10.82 -2.47 2.48
C MET A 93 -11.92 -1.57 3.04
N ALA A 94 -12.64 -0.87 2.18
CA ALA A 94 -13.73 -0.02 2.61
C ALA A 94 -14.83 -0.85 3.27
N ALA A 95 -15.18 -1.98 2.68
CA ALA A 95 -16.16 -2.91 3.26
C ALA A 95 -15.65 -3.43 4.61
N GLY A 96 -14.39 -3.87 4.64
CA GLY A 96 -13.78 -4.38 5.88
C GLY A 96 -13.69 -3.34 6.97
N GLY A 97 -13.65 -2.07 6.61
CA GLY A 97 -13.68 -0.97 7.59
C GLY A 97 -15.09 -0.66 8.08
N LYS A 98 -16.10 -0.86 7.23
CA LYS A 98 -17.48 -0.58 7.62
C LYS A 98 -18.03 -1.60 8.63
N PHE A 99 -17.66 -2.89 8.48
CA PHE A 99 -18.15 -3.93 9.38
C PHE A 99 -17.80 -3.65 10.85
N PRO A 100 -16.53 -3.35 11.20
CA PRO A 100 -16.18 -2.98 12.57
C PRO A 100 -16.49 -1.53 12.90
N GLN A 101 -17.13 -0.82 11.99
CA GLN A 101 -17.58 0.57 12.18
C GLN A 101 -16.44 1.57 12.41
N LYS A 102 -15.37 1.42 11.63
CA LYS A 102 -14.32 2.44 11.58
C LYS A 102 -14.93 3.75 11.08
N SER A 103 -14.37 4.88 11.52
CA SER A 103 -14.84 6.17 11.03
C SER A 103 -14.62 6.29 9.53
N ASN A 104 -15.44 7.10 8.85
CA ASN A 104 -15.24 7.34 7.43
C ASN A 104 -13.86 7.93 7.17
N TYR A 105 -13.37 8.79 8.06
CA TYR A 105 -12.03 9.37 7.94
C TYR A 105 -10.96 8.27 7.93
N ALA A 106 -11.07 7.31 8.86
CA ALA A 106 -10.10 6.21 8.93
C ALA A 106 -10.13 5.38 7.65
N ILE A 107 -11.33 5.08 7.14
CA ILE A 107 -11.48 4.30 5.90
C ILE A 107 -10.84 5.05 4.72
N TYR A 108 -11.12 6.34 4.58
CA TYR A 108 -10.54 7.14 3.49
C TYR A 108 -9.03 7.25 3.62
N THR A 109 -8.51 7.34 4.85
CA THR A 109 -7.07 7.38 5.08
C THR A 109 -6.41 6.10 4.61
N GLU A 110 -6.98 4.95 4.97
CA GLU A 110 -6.43 3.65 4.61
C GLU A 110 -6.52 3.38 3.11
N THR A 111 -7.67 3.65 2.51
CA THR A 111 -7.86 3.40 1.07
C THR A 111 -7.08 4.40 0.23
N GLY A 112 -7.02 5.65 0.66
CA GLY A 112 -6.21 6.67 -0.01
C GLY A 112 -4.73 6.30 -0.02
N PHE A 113 -4.26 5.70 1.07
CA PHE A 113 -2.88 5.23 1.16
C PHE A 113 -2.61 4.14 0.11
N VAL A 114 -3.51 3.18 -0.06
CA VAL A 114 -3.35 2.14 -1.08
C VAL A 114 -3.28 2.76 -2.48
N ALA A 115 -4.15 3.73 -2.76
CA ALA A 115 -4.12 4.43 -4.05
C ALA A 115 -2.77 5.15 -4.25
N ALA A 116 -2.28 5.84 -3.24
CA ALA A 116 -1.01 6.57 -3.31
C ALA A 116 0.17 5.61 -3.51
N MET A 117 0.18 4.47 -2.78
CA MET A 117 1.22 3.45 -2.95
C MET A 117 1.24 2.92 -4.38
N THR A 118 0.06 2.62 -4.92
CA THR A 118 -0.04 2.09 -6.27
C THR A 118 0.53 3.06 -7.30
N VAL A 119 0.23 4.35 -7.16
CA VAL A 119 0.77 5.38 -8.04
C VAL A 119 2.30 5.41 -7.96
N ILE A 120 2.85 5.39 -6.74
CA ILE A 120 4.30 5.39 -6.54
C ILE A 120 4.93 4.16 -7.20
N MET A 121 4.35 2.99 -6.99
CA MET A 121 4.86 1.74 -7.55
C MET A 121 4.85 1.77 -9.08
N ILE A 122 3.77 2.29 -9.68
CA ILE A 122 3.67 2.43 -11.14
C ILE A 122 4.76 3.36 -11.66
N ILE A 123 4.96 4.49 -11.00
CA ILE A 123 6.00 5.46 -11.38
C ILE A 123 7.39 4.82 -11.27
N CYS A 124 7.67 4.10 -10.17
CA CYS A 124 8.95 3.43 -9.99
C CYS A 124 9.22 2.41 -11.10
N GLU A 125 8.22 1.63 -11.46
CA GLU A 125 8.39 0.68 -12.55
C GLU A 125 8.66 1.38 -13.88
N GLY A 126 7.97 2.49 -14.14
CA GLY A 126 8.21 3.27 -15.35
C GLY A 126 9.62 3.83 -15.43
N ILE A 127 10.18 4.23 -14.30
CA ILE A 127 11.53 4.79 -14.24
C ILE A 127 12.58 3.69 -14.34
N PHE A 128 12.46 2.66 -13.49
CA PHE A 128 13.54 1.68 -13.33
C PHE A 128 13.54 0.60 -14.38
N ARG A 129 12.43 0.37 -15.09
CA ARG A 129 12.41 -0.62 -16.17
C ARG A 129 13.28 -0.22 -17.34
N HIS A 130 13.49 1.08 -17.52
CA HIS A 130 14.29 1.60 -18.65
C HIS A 130 15.75 1.83 -18.26
N MET A 131 16.14 1.37 -17.08
CA MET A 131 17.52 1.47 -16.61
C MET A 131 18.24 0.09 -16.71
#